data_5a340b177ced40b0e4c1254017bf4e4c
#
_entry.id   5a340b177ced40b0e4c1254017bf4e4c
#
_cell.length_a   1.000
_cell.length_b   1.000
_cell.length_c   1.000
_cell.angle_alpha   90.00
_cell.angle_beta   90.00
_cell.angle_gamma   90.00
#
_symmetry.space_group_name_H-M   'P 1'
#
loop_
_entity.id
_entity.type
_entity.pdbx_description
1 polymer ?
#
loop_
_entity_poly.entity_id
_entity_poly.type
_entity_poly.pdbx_seq_one_letter_code
_entity_poly.pdbx_strand_id
1 'polypeptide(L)'
;MQPILADKAFPELVQWADELAALRRDIHAHPELGFETPRTVDLIVKTLKGWGLEHVDPDEVKGGVVVVINGAAPGATVALRADIDALPMPDNSANPWKSQTEMRCHACGHDGHAAWLLGALRYLHKKRASF
;
A
#
# COMPACT_ATOMS: atom_id res chain seq x y z
N MET A 1 18.04 -14.18 9.43
CA MET A 1 17.70 -14.30 8.00
C MET A 1 18.41 -13.15 7.29
N GLN A 2 19.35 -13.42 6.39
CA GLN A 2 20.05 -12.35 5.67
C GLN A 2 19.06 -11.61 4.78
N PRO A 3 19.09 -10.25 4.72
CA PRO A 3 18.25 -9.50 3.82
C PRO A 3 18.62 -9.85 2.38
N ILE A 4 17.66 -10.39 1.68
CA ILE A 4 17.83 -10.92 0.34
C ILE A 4 17.90 -9.74 -0.62
N LEU A 5 19.05 -9.53 -1.31
CA LEU A 5 19.21 -8.71 -2.53
C LEU A 5 18.64 -7.26 -2.53
N ALA A 6 17.67 -6.94 -1.67
CA ALA A 6 17.01 -5.63 -1.59
C ALA A 6 18.00 -4.51 -1.26
N ASP A 7 18.94 -4.76 -0.35
CA ASP A 7 19.92 -3.77 0.11
C ASP A 7 20.83 -3.24 -1.01
N LYS A 8 21.09 -4.09 -2.02
CA LYS A 8 21.94 -3.71 -3.15
C LYS A 8 21.17 -3.17 -4.33
N ALA A 9 19.96 -3.69 -4.57
CA ALA A 9 19.15 -3.30 -5.72
C ALA A 9 18.29 -2.06 -5.45
N PHE A 10 17.75 -1.94 -4.23
CA PHE A 10 16.80 -0.89 -3.86
C PHE A 10 17.08 -0.37 -2.45
N PRO A 11 18.21 0.31 -2.19
CA PRO A 11 18.58 0.79 -0.86
C PRO A 11 17.57 1.77 -0.26
N GLU A 12 16.83 2.50 -1.09
CA GLU A 12 15.77 3.40 -0.64
C GLU A 12 14.63 2.65 0.04
N LEU A 13 14.27 1.45 -0.45
CA LEU A 13 13.20 0.65 0.17
C LEU A 13 13.57 0.18 1.58
N VAL A 14 14.85 -0.09 1.81
CA VAL A 14 15.34 -0.47 3.15
C VAL A 14 15.16 0.68 4.15
N GLN A 15 15.43 1.92 3.72
CA GLN A 15 15.23 3.11 4.55
C GLN A 15 13.77 3.35 4.92
N TRP A 16 12.82 2.88 4.10
CA TRP A 16 11.38 3.05 4.33
C TRP A 16 10.72 1.81 4.96
N ALA A 17 11.48 0.77 5.25
CA ALA A 17 10.94 -0.51 5.71
C ALA A 17 10.07 -0.38 6.97
N ASP A 18 10.52 0.38 7.96
CA ASP A 18 9.76 0.58 9.21
C ASP A 18 8.46 1.38 8.98
N GLU A 19 8.50 2.39 8.12
CA GLU A 19 7.33 3.19 7.74
C GLU A 19 6.31 2.31 6.99
N LEU A 20 6.76 1.52 6.02
CA LEU A 20 5.91 0.61 5.26
C LEU A 20 5.33 -0.50 6.16
N ALA A 21 6.12 -1.01 7.10
CA ALA A 21 5.64 -1.98 8.09
C ALA A 21 4.59 -1.37 9.03
N ALA A 22 4.74 -0.10 9.41
CA ALA A 22 3.76 0.61 10.22
C ALA A 22 2.44 0.80 9.45
N LEU A 23 2.49 1.20 8.16
CA LEU A 23 1.32 1.30 7.29
C LEU A 23 0.60 -0.05 7.15
N ARG A 24 1.35 -1.13 6.88
CA ARG A 24 0.81 -2.48 6.82
C ARG A 24 0.10 -2.88 8.10
N ARG A 25 0.71 -2.63 9.26
CA ARG A 25 0.14 -2.96 10.58
C ARG A 25 -1.10 -2.15 10.90
N ASP A 26 -1.13 -0.88 10.50
CA ASP A 26 -2.30 -0.02 10.67
C ASP A 26 -3.50 -0.52 9.83
N ILE A 27 -3.27 -0.88 8.56
CA ILE A 27 -4.30 -1.49 7.71
C ILE A 27 -4.78 -2.81 8.33
N HIS A 28 -3.85 -3.66 8.78
CA HIS A 28 -4.17 -4.95 9.41
C HIS A 28 -5.05 -4.80 10.65
N ALA A 29 -4.77 -3.81 11.47
CA ALA A 29 -5.53 -3.56 12.70
C ALA A 29 -6.95 -3.01 12.45
N HIS A 30 -7.20 -2.43 11.28
CA HIS A 30 -8.46 -1.79 10.91
C HIS A 30 -9.05 -2.33 9.61
N PRO A 31 -9.36 -3.64 9.54
CA PRO A 31 -9.80 -4.29 8.31
C PRO A 31 -11.20 -3.83 7.88
N GLU A 32 -11.34 -3.56 6.59
CA GLU A 32 -12.58 -3.21 5.92
C GLU A 32 -12.92 -4.23 4.84
N LEU A 33 -14.20 -4.41 4.49
CA LEU A 33 -14.65 -5.49 3.61
C LEU A 33 -15.07 -5.00 2.22
N GLY A 34 -14.69 -5.76 1.22
CA GLY A 34 -15.11 -5.55 -0.17
C GLY A 34 -14.80 -4.14 -0.66
N PHE A 35 -15.81 -3.45 -1.16
CA PHE A 35 -15.68 -2.07 -1.65
C PHE A 35 -15.98 -0.99 -0.60
N GLU A 36 -16.25 -1.39 0.63
CA GLU A 36 -16.51 -0.45 1.73
C GLU A 36 -15.22 -0.27 2.55
N THR A 37 -14.24 0.42 1.95
CA THR A 37 -12.86 0.62 2.46
C THR A 37 -12.49 2.09 2.64
N PRO A 38 -13.39 2.97 3.16
CA PRO A 38 -13.15 4.41 3.21
C PRO A 38 -11.95 4.79 4.07
N ARG A 39 -11.74 4.12 5.22
CA ARG A 39 -10.61 4.41 6.10
C ARG A 39 -9.27 4.03 5.44
N THR A 40 -9.22 2.87 4.81
CA THR A 40 -8.00 2.41 4.11
C THR A 40 -7.70 3.31 2.92
N VAL A 41 -8.70 3.71 2.15
CA VAL A 41 -8.57 4.70 1.06
C VAL A 41 -8.03 6.03 1.60
N ASP A 42 -8.61 6.57 2.67
CA ASP A 42 -8.15 7.82 3.30
C ASP A 42 -6.69 7.73 3.76
N LEU A 43 -6.29 6.62 4.37
CA LEU A 43 -4.91 6.39 4.80
C LEU A 43 -3.95 6.39 3.60
N ILE A 44 -4.30 5.68 2.53
CA ILE A 44 -3.51 5.60 1.29
C ILE A 44 -3.37 7.00 0.67
N VAL A 45 -4.48 7.72 0.49
CA VAL A 45 -4.49 9.06 -0.09
C VAL A 45 -3.62 10.03 0.70
N LYS A 46 -3.76 10.06 2.03
CA LYS A 46 -2.94 10.90 2.92
C LYS A 46 -1.46 10.56 2.80
N THR A 47 -1.13 9.27 2.79
CA THR A 47 0.24 8.79 2.67
C THR A 47 0.87 9.23 1.34
N LEU A 48 0.19 8.99 0.23
CA LEU A 48 0.68 9.34 -1.11
C LEU A 48 0.85 10.85 -1.29
N LYS A 49 -0.13 11.64 -0.85
CA LYS A 49 -0.04 13.11 -0.88
C LYS A 49 1.10 13.62 0.02
N GLY A 50 1.29 13.00 1.19
CA GLY A 50 2.42 13.30 2.08
C GLY A 50 3.79 13.03 1.44
N TRP A 51 3.88 12.11 0.50
CA TRP A 51 5.09 11.85 -0.29
C TRP A 51 5.21 12.72 -1.55
N GLY A 52 4.27 13.63 -1.79
CA GLY A 52 4.29 14.57 -2.91
C GLY A 52 3.73 14.02 -4.22
N LEU A 53 2.92 12.95 -4.19
CA LEU A 53 2.18 12.50 -5.35
C LEU A 53 0.94 13.39 -5.56
N GLU A 54 0.83 14.01 -6.72
CA GLU A 54 -0.22 14.99 -7.04
C GLU A 54 -1.46 14.33 -7.67
N HIS A 55 -1.23 13.33 -8.54
CA HIS A 55 -2.28 12.65 -9.29
C HIS A 55 -2.78 11.43 -8.51
N VAL A 56 -3.51 11.67 -7.43
CA VAL A 56 -4.12 10.65 -6.57
C VAL A 56 -5.63 10.83 -6.61
N ASP A 57 -6.33 9.88 -7.21
CA ASP A 57 -7.78 9.91 -7.38
C ASP A 57 -8.46 8.79 -6.58
N PRO A 58 -9.14 9.12 -5.47
CA PRO A 58 -9.92 8.15 -4.68
C PRO A 58 -11.32 7.91 -5.26
N ASP A 59 -11.80 8.73 -6.20
CA ASP A 59 -13.17 8.69 -6.71
C ASP A 59 -13.29 7.93 -8.04
N GLU A 60 -12.16 7.65 -8.71
CA GLU A 60 -12.12 6.93 -9.99
C GLU A 60 -12.62 5.48 -9.85
N VAL A 61 -12.38 4.85 -8.68
CA VAL A 61 -12.81 3.47 -8.41
C VAL A 61 -13.48 3.40 -7.05
N LYS A 62 -14.70 2.89 -6.98
CA LYS A 62 -15.38 2.69 -5.70
C LYS A 62 -14.51 1.82 -4.77
N GLY A 63 -14.22 2.32 -3.58
CA GLY A 63 -13.45 1.61 -2.56
C GLY A 63 -11.98 1.39 -2.94
N GLY A 64 -11.40 2.23 -3.79
CA GLY A 64 -10.02 2.14 -4.23
C GLY A 64 -9.37 3.50 -4.47
N VAL A 65 -8.13 3.49 -4.97
CA VAL A 65 -7.36 4.69 -5.31
C VAL A 65 -6.64 4.43 -6.62
N VAL A 66 -6.75 5.37 -7.55
CA VAL A 66 -5.94 5.39 -8.78
C VAL A 66 -4.85 6.42 -8.66
N VAL A 67 -3.63 6.06 -9.01
CA VAL A 67 -2.47 6.95 -9.00
C VAL A 67 -1.79 6.91 -10.37
N VAL A 68 -1.52 8.08 -10.92
CA VAL A 68 -0.78 8.20 -12.19
C VAL A 68 0.59 8.81 -11.92
N ILE A 69 1.64 8.12 -12.36
CA ILE A 69 3.02 8.63 -12.35
C ILE A 69 3.46 8.81 -13.79
N ASN A 70 3.65 10.06 -14.19
CA ASN A 70 4.18 10.37 -15.51
C ASN A 70 5.71 10.24 -15.50
N GLY A 71 6.26 9.48 -16.45
CA GLY A 71 7.68 9.43 -16.75
C GLY A 71 8.18 10.68 -17.46
N ALA A 72 9.49 10.73 -17.75
CA ALA A 72 10.12 11.84 -18.44
C ALA A 72 9.93 11.80 -19.97
N ALA A 73 9.57 10.66 -20.55
CA ALA A 73 9.41 10.48 -21.99
C ALA A 73 8.10 9.76 -22.33
N PRO A 74 7.56 9.98 -23.55
CA PRO A 74 6.46 9.19 -24.05
C PRO A 74 6.82 7.70 -24.16
N GLY A 75 5.89 6.83 -23.74
CA GLY A 75 6.13 5.39 -23.75
C GLY A 75 4.87 4.59 -23.46
N ALA A 76 5.04 3.29 -23.24
CA ALA A 76 3.96 2.42 -22.85
C ALA A 76 3.52 2.69 -21.40
N THR A 77 2.23 2.55 -21.13
CA THR A 77 1.68 2.61 -19.77
C THR A 77 1.69 1.22 -19.15
N VAL A 78 2.22 1.13 -17.93
CA VAL A 78 2.20 -0.09 -17.12
C VAL A 78 1.32 0.14 -15.90
N ALA A 79 0.41 -0.79 -15.63
CA ALA A 79 -0.44 -0.75 -14.45
C ALA A 79 0.04 -1.77 -13.40
N LEU A 80 0.12 -1.34 -12.15
CA LEU A 80 0.34 -2.18 -10.98
C LEU A 80 -0.92 -2.14 -10.11
N ARG A 81 -1.30 -3.29 -9.53
CA ARG A 81 -2.51 -3.40 -8.70
C ARG A 81 -2.22 -4.10 -7.38
N ALA A 82 -2.88 -3.65 -6.32
CA ALA A 82 -3.01 -4.35 -5.06
C ALA A 82 -4.46 -4.28 -4.57
N ASP A 83 -4.97 -5.36 -4.01
CA ASP A 83 -6.25 -5.37 -3.29
C ASP A 83 -6.03 -4.80 -1.88
N ILE A 84 -7.09 -4.23 -1.27
CA ILE A 84 -7.00 -3.56 0.02
C ILE A 84 -8.08 -4.00 1.02
N ASP A 85 -8.99 -4.88 0.60
CA ASP A 85 -10.06 -5.41 1.43
C ASP A 85 -9.62 -6.58 2.30
N ALA A 86 -10.38 -6.84 3.36
CA ALA A 86 -10.21 -7.93 4.30
C ALA A 86 -11.27 -9.01 4.11
N LEU A 87 -11.18 -10.09 4.89
CA LEU A 87 -12.12 -11.20 4.90
C LEU A 87 -13.05 -11.15 6.12
N PRO A 88 -14.31 -11.63 6.01
CA PRO A 88 -15.28 -11.71 7.12
C PRO A 88 -14.98 -12.93 7.99
N MET A 89 -13.90 -12.90 8.74
CA MET A 89 -13.47 -13.98 9.63
C MET A 89 -12.71 -13.42 10.84
N PRO A 90 -12.64 -14.15 11.99
CA PRO A 90 -11.93 -13.66 13.15
C PRO A 90 -10.41 -13.63 12.93
N ASP A 91 -9.75 -12.64 13.52
CA ASP A 91 -8.30 -12.63 13.66
C ASP A 91 -7.89 -13.31 14.97
N ASN A 92 -7.44 -14.54 14.87
CA ASN A 92 -6.99 -15.35 16.01
C ASN A 92 -5.48 -15.22 16.27
N SER A 93 -4.80 -14.25 15.64
CA SER A 93 -3.38 -14.05 15.86
C SER A 93 -3.11 -13.46 17.26
N ALA A 94 -1.87 -13.70 17.74
CA ALA A 94 -1.37 -13.09 18.98
C ALA A 94 -0.56 -11.80 18.71
N ASN A 95 -0.64 -11.26 17.49
CA ASN A 95 0.11 -10.08 17.10
C ASN A 95 -0.38 -8.82 17.84
N PRO A 96 0.52 -7.90 18.24
CA PRO A 96 0.10 -6.64 18.86
C PRO A 96 -0.69 -5.71 17.92
N TRP A 97 -0.64 -5.97 16.61
CA TRP A 97 -1.40 -5.26 15.57
C TRP A 97 -2.56 -6.08 14.98
N LYS A 98 -3.05 -7.09 15.73
CA LYS A 98 -4.22 -7.88 15.29
C LYS A 98 -5.44 -6.98 15.05
N SER A 99 -6.38 -7.46 14.27
CA SER A 99 -7.64 -6.78 14.01
C SER A 99 -8.32 -6.25 15.27
N GLN A 100 -8.72 -4.99 15.24
CA GLN A 100 -9.52 -4.34 16.28
C GLN A 100 -11.04 -4.46 16.00
N THR A 101 -11.40 -5.10 14.89
CA THR A 101 -12.79 -5.29 14.46
C THR A 101 -13.13 -6.78 14.51
N GLU A 102 -14.13 -7.13 15.28
CA GLU A 102 -14.61 -8.51 15.35
C GLU A 102 -15.06 -9.00 13.96
N MET A 103 -14.78 -10.29 13.66
CA MET A 103 -15.14 -10.93 12.39
C MET A 103 -14.62 -10.21 11.13
N ARG A 104 -13.47 -9.55 11.23
CA ARG A 104 -12.75 -9.02 10.07
C ARG A 104 -11.25 -9.25 10.23
N CYS A 105 -10.60 -9.76 9.19
CA CYS A 105 -9.17 -10.08 9.24
C CYS A 105 -8.53 -9.99 7.86
N HIS A 106 -7.32 -9.44 7.77
CA HIS A 106 -6.49 -9.48 6.56
C HIS A 106 -5.78 -10.83 6.38
N ALA A 107 -6.55 -11.95 6.43
CA ALA A 107 -5.99 -13.28 6.30
C ALA A 107 -5.47 -13.62 4.90
N CYS A 108 -5.92 -12.90 3.87
CA CYS A 108 -5.41 -13.03 2.48
C CYS A 108 -4.11 -12.26 2.25
N GLY A 109 -3.71 -11.35 3.16
CA GLY A 109 -2.47 -10.58 3.06
C GLY A 109 -2.59 -9.31 2.21
N HIS A 110 -3.79 -8.81 1.93
CA HIS A 110 -3.99 -7.59 1.14
C HIS A 110 -3.39 -6.33 1.81
N ASP A 111 -3.31 -6.30 3.14
CA ASP A 111 -2.55 -5.31 3.91
C ASP A 111 -1.06 -5.27 3.51
N GLY A 112 -0.45 -6.44 3.29
CA GLY A 112 0.92 -6.57 2.78
C GLY A 112 1.03 -6.13 1.32
N HIS A 113 0.08 -6.52 0.46
CA HIS A 113 0.04 -6.11 -0.94
C HIS A 113 -0.08 -4.59 -1.07
N ALA A 114 -0.94 -3.95 -0.26
CA ALA A 114 -1.05 -2.49 -0.21
C ALA A 114 0.27 -1.83 0.19
N ALA A 115 0.93 -2.30 1.24
CA ALA A 115 2.21 -1.76 1.68
C ALA A 115 3.32 -1.93 0.63
N TRP A 116 3.38 -3.07 -0.06
CA TRP A 116 4.34 -3.29 -1.15
C TRP A 116 4.10 -2.35 -2.34
N LEU A 117 2.83 -2.17 -2.74
CA LEU A 117 2.50 -1.25 -3.82
C LEU A 117 2.79 0.20 -3.44
N LEU A 118 2.53 0.62 -2.20
CA LEU A 118 2.89 1.94 -1.70
C LEU A 118 4.40 2.18 -1.76
N GLY A 119 5.20 1.18 -1.36
CA GLY A 119 6.66 1.25 -1.50
C GLY A 119 7.12 1.38 -2.95
N ALA A 120 6.53 0.61 -3.86
CA ALA A 120 6.80 0.70 -5.29
C ALA A 120 6.41 2.07 -5.88
N LEU A 121 5.23 2.60 -5.51
CA LEU A 121 4.77 3.93 -5.94
C LEU A 121 5.74 5.04 -5.48
N ARG A 122 6.17 5.01 -4.22
CA ARG A 122 7.16 5.97 -3.71
C ARG A 122 8.47 5.89 -4.46
N TYR A 123 8.95 4.68 -4.74
CA TYR A 123 10.19 4.47 -5.50
C TYR A 123 10.06 4.99 -6.93
N LEU A 124 9.01 4.59 -7.65
CA LEU A 124 8.76 5.03 -9.03
C LEU A 124 8.59 6.55 -9.10
N HIS A 125 7.84 7.15 -8.17
CA HIS A 125 7.69 8.61 -8.10
C HIS A 125 9.04 9.32 -7.96
N LYS A 126 9.92 8.83 -7.10
CA LYS A 126 11.30 9.38 -6.95
C LYS A 126 12.15 9.20 -8.19
N LYS A 127 11.95 8.12 -8.93
CA LYS A 127 12.74 7.78 -10.13
C LYS A 127 12.09 8.20 -11.46
N ARG A 128 10.94 8.91 -11.42
CA ARG A 128 10.15 9.25 -12.62
C ARG A 128 10.92 9.99 -13.73
N ALA A 129 12.01 10.65 -13.39
CA ALA A 129 12.89 11.29 -14.38
C ALA A 129 13.79 10.31 -15.17
N SER A 130 13.78 9.02 -14.81
CA SER A 130 14.61 7.99 -15.43
C SER A 130 13.87 7.04 -16.38
N PHE A 131 12.56 7.24 -16.60
CA PHE A 131 11.74 6.45 -17.53
C PHE A 131 10.73 7.31 -18.28
#